data_525ccfc63fabb9cded9b4082d7f5e251
#
_entry.id   525ccfc63fabb9cded9b4082d7f5e251
#
_cell.length_a   1.000
_cell.length_b   1.000
_cell.length_c   1.000
_cell.angle_alpha   90.00
_cell.angle_beta   90.00
_cell.angle_gamma   90.00
#
_symmetry.space_group_name_H-M   'P 1'
#
loop_
_entity.id
_entity.type
_entity.pdbx_description
1 polymer ?
#
loop_
_entity_poly.entity_id
_entity_poly.type
_entity_poly.pdbx_seq_one_letter_code
_entity_poly.pdbx_strand_id
1 'polypeptide(L)'
;MRLIKSVSCLLAGAFALTFVSCEKEDKTVSVEKIVFNETSLTLSVGQTLTPELTITPEDATDQTYTLTSSDEAVVAVSGLEIKAVAAGDAVITATAQGGSLTSVCSVAVVPEGYPTEFTAFNSAKGFFYGDYYMSGTDNSWTYLTSGSVVFADGAFSGKGAALFLELNAPKSGNKSVTAGSYTVDESGDMSEYTFVKGEDFGAEGLQGTFVYDSEVDGNYLVVSEGMVSVKAANGEYLVTAYVKAGGKAYSFTYSGSVPVEDYSKDYAKYKVVEMKNLSHGTLDYYGTKIYGKTGTDYSGWTIYLGDKTMDFENYDGTGEMLMLDLNTAVSYTTAIPSGTYKVMYAADNAHFQPFTVVPGFTEGSAVLGTWYALDWEPVYAANIGWVKVTNENDKVYTIEFKFRDDNNETYFQGSYKGELTYGDYSE
;
A
#
# COMPACT_ATOMS: atom_id res chain seq x y z
N MET A 1 -74.80 48.64 -64.62
CA MET A 1 -74.79 49.54 -65.75
C MET A 1 -73.51 49.25 -66.58
N ARG A 2 -73.73 48.71 -67.77
CA ARG A 2 -72.95 48.81 -69.02
C ARG A 2 -71.46 48.56 -68.88
N LEU A 3 -70.72 47.90 -69.81
CA LEU A 3 -70.94 47.33 -71.18
C LEU A 3 -69.63 46.54 -71.46
N ILE A 4 -69.79 45.27 -71.86
CA ILE A 4 -69.37 44.70 -73.15
C ILE A 4 -68.22 45.41 -73.91
N LYS A 5 -67.16 44.65 -74.16
CA LYS A 5 -66.79 44.36 -75.60
C LYS A 5 -65.67 43.29 -75.64
N SER A 6 -66.02 42.28 -76.40
CA SER A 6 -65.17 41.28 -77.04
C SER A 6 -64.10 41.83 -77.97
N VAL A 7 -63.10 41.05 -78.25
CA VAL A 7 -62.65 40.65 -79.60
C VAL A 7 -61.39 39.73 -79.51
N SER A 8 -61.58 38.51 -79.94
CA SER A 8 -60.83 37.65 -80.89
C SER A 8 -59.29 37.53 -80.89
N CYS A 9 -58.90 36.27 -80.67
CA CYS A 9 -58.08 35.45 -81.57
C CYS A 9 -56.69 35.88 -81.93
N LEU A 10 -55.68 35.10 -81.52
CA LEU A 10 -54.72 34.51 -82.46
C LEU A 10 -53.96 33.37 -81.72
N LEU A 11 -53.97 32.21 -82.35
CA LEU A 11 -53.15 31.02 -81.98
C LEU A 11 -51.69 31.36 -82.24
N ALA A 12 -50.82 31.11 -81.18
CA ALA A 12 -49.40 30.85 -81.38
C ALA A 12 -49.04 29.74 -80.44
N GLY A 13 -48.78 28.55 -80.93
CA GLY A 13 -48.33 27.40 -80.20
C GLY A 13 -46.95 27.66 -79.67
N ALA A 14 -46.80 27.62 -78.34
CA ALA A 14 -45.53 27.53 -77.64
C ALA A 14 -45.47 26.16 -77.04
N PHE A 15 -44.57 25.32 -77.61
CA PHE A 15 -44.20 23.99 -77.05
C PHE A 15 -43.38 24.26 -75.77
N ALA A 16 -44.03 24.15 -74.61
CA ALA A 16 -43.36 24.21 -73.36
C ALA A 16 -42.68 22.85 -73.06
N LEU A 17 -41.34 22.80 -73.25
CA LEU A 17 -40.48 21.75 -72.75
C LEU A 17 -40.45 21.85 -71.21
N THR A 18 -41.23 21.02 -70.55
CA THR A 18 -41.09 20.77 -69.08
C THR A 18 -39.82 19.98 -68.92
N PHE A 19 -38.75 20.67 -68.45
CA PHE A 19 -37.62 19.96 -67.80
C PHE A 19 -38.17 19.41 -66.50
N VAL A 20 -38.37 18.09 -66.43
CA VAL A 20 -38.50 17.36 -65.15
C VAL A 20 -37.07 17.30 -64.59
N SER A 21 -36.75 18.25 -63.72
CA SER A 21 -35.60 18.08 -62.83
C SER A 21 -35.90 16.87 -61.95
N CYS A 22 -35.23 15.77 -62.22
CA CYS A 22 -35.10 14.65 -61.30
C CYS A 22 -34.19 15.13 -60.20
N GLU A 23 -34.66 15.83 -59.14
CA GLU A 23 -33.99 15.89 -57.88
C GLU A 23 -33.90 14.46 -57.37
N LYS A 24 -32.70 13.86 -57.42
CA LYS A 24 -32.38 12.73 -56.59
C LYS A 24 -32.55 13.19 -55.15
N GLU A 25 -33.61 12.82 -54.50
CA GLU A 25 -33.62 12.83 -53.05
C GLU A 25 -32.47 11.92 -52.58
N ASP A 26 -31.41 12.50 -52.11
CA ASP A 26 -30.34 11.78 -51.43
C ASP A 26 -31.01 11.19 -50.17
N LYS A 27 -31.33 9.92 -50.28
CA LYS A 27 -31.97 9.17 -49.20
C LYS A 27 -30.97 9.06 -48.05
N THR A 28 -31.15 9.89 -47.03
CA THR A 28 -30.32 9.84 -45.83
C THR A 28 -30.60 8.53 -45.09
N VAL A 29 -29.57 7.69 -44.95
CA VAL A 29 -29.61 6.46 -44.13
C VAL A 29 -29.04 6.81 -42.77
N SER A 30 -29.85 6.68 -41.72
CA SER A 30 -29.43 7.00 -40.36
C SER A 30 -28.66 5.86 -39.74
N VAL A 31 -27.75 6.18 -38.82
CA VAL A 31 -27.12 5.16 -37.94
C VAL A 31 -28.19 4.57 -37.03
N GLU A 32 -28.24 3.25 -36.95
CA GLU A 32 -29.14 2.49 -36.07
C GLU A 32 -28.40 1.94 -34.84
N LYS A 33 -27.09 1.69 -34.97
CA LYS A 33 -26.27 1.11 -33.90
C LYS A 33 -24.81 1.54 -34.04
N ILE A 34 -24.14 1.79 -32.90
CA ILE A 34 -22.69 1.92 -32.74
C ILE A 34 -22.22 0.97 -31.65
N VAL A 35 -21.17 0.21 -31.87
CA VAL A 35 -20.65 -0.77 -30.89
C VAL A 35 -19.14 -0.85 -30.99
N PHE A 36 -18.45 -0.78 -29.85
CA PHE A 36 -17.04 -1.17 -29.78
C PHE A 36 -16.88 -2.65 -30.11
N ASN A 37 -15.89 -2.98 -30.92
CA ASN A 37 -15.57 -4.38 -31.24
C ASN A 37 -15.07 -5.12 -30.00
N GLU A 38 -14.39 -4.40 -29.09
CA GLU A 38 -13.98 -4.89 -27.77
C GLU A 38 -14.64 -4.06 -26.68
N THR A 39 -15.27 -4.72 -25.71
CA THR A 39 -15.96 -4.05 -24.57
C THR A 39 -15.02 -3.75 -23.41
N SER A 40 -13.79 -4.32 -23.44
CA SER A 40 -12.74 -4.06 -22.48
C SER A 40 -11.37 -4.07 -23.16
N LEU A 41 -10.50 -3.17 -22.74
CA LEU A 41 -9.12 -3.02 -23.20
C LEU A 41 -8.18 -2.97 -21.99
N THR A 42 -6.97 -3.50 -22.16
CA THR A 42 -5.88 -3.31 -21.21
C THR A 42 -4.71 -2.66 -21.93
N LEU A 43 -4.25 -1.51 -21.42
CA LEU A 43 -3.17 -0.71 -22.03
C LEU A 43 -2.08 -0.50 -20.98
N SER A 44 -0.82 -0.40 -21.41
CA SER A 44 0.27 0.09 -20.56
C SER A 44 0.33 1.61 -20.59
N VAL A 45 0.77 2.23 -19.49
CA VAL A 45 1.03 3.68 -19.45
C VAL A 45 1.92 4.09 -20.64
N GLY A 46 1.53 5.15 -21.34
CA GLY A 46 2.19 5.68 -22.53
C GLY A 46 1.68 5.08 -23.83
N GLN A 47 0.96 3.96 -23.82
CA GLN A 47 0.40 3.34 -25.02
C GLN A 47 -0.73 4.19 -25.62
N THR A 48 -0.79 4.23 -26.95
CA THR A 48 -1.80 4.91 -27.71
C THR A 48 -2.52 3.90 -28.62
N LEU A 49 -3.84 4.02 -28.75
CA LEU A 49 -4.68 3.12 -29.53
C LEU A 49 -5.85 3.90 -30.15
N THR A 50 -6.24 3.53 -31.37
CA THR A 50 -7.54 3.90 -31.95
C THR A 50 -8.49 2.72 -31.78
N PRO A 51 -9.52 2.80 -30.90
CA PRO A 51 -10.45 1.71 -30.69
C PRO A 51 -11.27 1.44 -31.95
N GLU A 52 -11.47 0.17 -32.26
CA GLU A 52 -12.30 -0.24 -33.39
C GLU A 52 -13.78 -0.26 -33.00
N LEU A 53 -14.62 0.30 -33.87
CA LEU A 53 -16.08 0.33 -33.71
C LEU A 53 -16.76 -0.18 -34.97
N THR A 54 -17.92 -0.81 -34.77
CA THR A 54 -18.85 -1.18 -35.84
C THR A 54 -20.06 -0.26 -35.80
N ILE A 55 -20.35 0.34 -36.95
CA ILE A 55 -21.53 1.19 -37.17
C ILE A 55 -22.50 0.47 -38.10
N THR A 56 -23.77 0.44 -37.78
CA THR A 56 -24.82 -0.23 -38.55
C THR A 56 -25.94 0.75 -38.87
N PRO A 57 -26.47 0.76 -40.11
CA PRO A 57 -26.02 -0.04 -41.26
C PRO A 57 -24.73 0.50 -41.87
N GLU A 58 -24.01 -0.31 -42.62
CA GLU A 58 -22.73 0.03 -43.27
C GLU A 58 -22.84 1.17 -44.31
N ASP A 59 -24.05 1.35 -44.88
CA ASP A 59 -24.38 2.40 -45.84
C ASP A 59 -24.96 3.66 -45.16
N ALA A 60 -24.85 3.80 -43.84
CA ALA A 60 -25.25 5.01 -43.12
C ALA A 60 -24.57 6.24 -43.72
N THR A 61 -25.33 7.30 -43.99
CA THR A 61 -24.88 8.51 -44.70
C THR A 61 -23.80 9.28 -43.92
N ASP A 62 -23.93 9.30 -42.59
CA ASP A 62 -22.97 9.91 -41.67
C ASP A 62 -22.56 8.89 -40.60
N GLN A 63 -21.31 8.42 -40.67
CA GLN A 63 -20.72 7.47 -39.75
C GLN A 63 -19.77 8.12 -38.75
N THR A 64 -19.83 9.44 -38.63
CA THR A 64 -18.98 10.15 -37.67
C THR A 64 -19.42 9.92 -36.23
N TYR A 65 -18.46 9.85 -35.35
CA TYR A 65 -18.65 9.71 -33.91
C TYR A 65 -17.59 10.46 -33.11
N THR A 66 -17.84 10.66 -31.85
CA THR A 66 -16.89 11.26 -30.90
C THR A 66 -16.58 10.26 -29.78
N LEU A 67 -15.36 10.34 -29.22
CA LEU A 67 -14.96 9.61 -28.04
C LEU A 67 -14.86 10.56 -26.85
N THR A 68 -15.24 10.07 -25.67
CA THR A 68 -15.03 10.75 -24.39
C THR A 68 -14.53 9.76 -23.35
N SER A 69 -13.71 10.22 -22.40
CA SER A 69 -13.22 9.44 -21.26
C SER A 69 -13.96 9.83 -20.00
N SER A 70 -14.24 8.85 -19.13
CA SER A 70 -14.75 9.13 -17.79
C SER A 70 -13.69 9.71 -16.86
N ASP A 71 -12.40 9.48 -17.17
CA ASP A 71 -11.24 10.01 -16.45
C ASP A 71 -10.06 10.25 -17.42
N GLU A 72 -9.88 11.50 -17.82
CA GLU A 72 -8.79 11.88 -18.73
C GLU A 72 -7.40 11.86 -18.07
N ALA A 73 -7.31 11.83 -16.74
CA ALA A 73 -6.06 11.65 -16.05
C ALA A 73 -5.54 10.20 -16.17
N VAL A 74 -6.45 9.24 -16.39
CA VAL A 74 -6.12 7.82 -16.62
C VAL A 74 -6.01 7.53 -18.12
N VAL A 75 -7.03 7.91 -18.91
CA VAL A 75 -7.05 7.74 -20.36
C VAL A 75 -7.47 9.03 -21.03
N ALA A 76 -6.55 9.72 -21.68
CA ALA A 76 -6.84 10.92 -22.45
C ALA A 76 -7.37 10.57 -23.83
N VAL A 77 -8.32 11.38 -24.34
CA VAL A 77 -8.88 11.26 -25.70
C VAL A 77 -8.41 12.41 -26.58
N SER A 78 -7.94 12.08 -27.78
CA SER A 78 -7.55 13.07 -28.79
C SER A 78 -8.13 12.65 -30.15
N GLY A 79 -9.23 13.27 -30.56
CA GLY A 79 -9.98 12.87 -31.76
C GLY A 79 -10.57 11.46 -31.58
N LEU A 80 -10.10 10.49 -32.37
CA LEU A 80 -10.50 9.08 -32.28
C LEU A 80 -9.43 8.20 -31.63
N GLU A 81 -8.35 8.80 -31.14
CA GLU A 81 -7.26 8.11 -30.47
C GLU A 81 -7.40 8.24 -28.95
N ILE A 82 -7.11 7.16 -28.24
CA ILE A 82 -7.00 7.15 -26.77
C ILE A 82 -5.53 6.92 -26.36
N LYS A 83 -5.10 7.59 -25.30
CA LYS A 83 -3.76 7.45 -24.74
C LYS A 83 -3.83 7.12 -23.27
N ALA A 84 -3.20 6.02 -22.86
CA ALA A 84 -3.00 5.66 -21.47
C ALA A 84 -2.02 6.63 -20.81
N VAL A 85 -2.47 7.38 -19.79
CA VAL A 85 -1.71 8.46 -19.13
C VAL A 85 -1.17 7.99 -17.78
N ALA A 86 -2.02 7.41 -16.96
CA ALA A 86 -1.67 6.89 -15.63
C ALA A 86 -2.38 5.58 -15.36
N ALA A 87 -1.81 4.76 -14.45
CA ALA A 87 -2.42 3.52 -14.01
C ALA A 87 -3.80 3.76 -13.37
N GLY A 88 -4.77 2.92 -13.70
CA GLY A 88 -6.14 3.05 -13.21
C GLY A 88 -7.17 2.51 -14.20
N ASP A 89 -8.45 2.81 -13.96
CA ASP A 89 -9.55 2.40 -14.82
C ASP A 89 -10.29 3.64 -15.35
N ALA A 90 -10.64 3.60 -16.62
CA ALA A 90 -11.52 4.60 -17.25
C ALA A 90 -12.54 3.91 -18.17
N VAL A 91 -13.64 4.58 -18.44
CA VAL A 91 -14.64 4.16 -19.42
C VAL A 91 -14.59 5.10 -20.61
N ILE A 92 -14.36 4.56 -21.79
CA ILE A 92 -14.43 5.30 -23.04
C ILE A 92 -15.85 5.14 -23.61
N THR A 93 -16.48 6.26 -23.91
CA THR A 93 -17.82 6.33 -24.52
C THR A 93 -17.69 6.84 -25.93
N ALA A 94 -18.16 6.06 -26.89
CA ALA A 94 -18.36 6.49 -28.26
C ALA A 94 -19.80 6.99 -28.43
N THR A 95 -19.97 8.15 -29.06
CA THR A 95 -21.26 8.76 -29.33
C THR A 95 -21.37 9.04 -30.82
N ALA A 96 -22.34 8.43 -31.50
CA ALA A 96 -22.62 8.69 -32.90
C ALA A 96 -23.13 10.10 -33.13
N GLN A 97 -22.94 10.63 -34.34
CA GLN A 97 -23.50 11.92 -34.74
C GLN A 97 -25.02 11.95 -34.48
N GLY A 98 -25.49 13.05 -33.86
CA GLY A 98 -26.87 13.16 -33.41
C GLY A 98 -27.11 12.84 -31.93
N GLY A 99 -26.11 12.28 -31.24
CA GLY A 99 -26.01 12.20 -29.77
C GLY A 99 -26.89 11.18 -29.07
N SER A 100 -27.69 10.39 -29.80
CA SER A 100 -28.67 9.45 -29.20
C SER A 100 -28.15 8.01 -29.07
N LEU A 101 -27.14 7.64 -29.83
CA LEU A 101 -26.59 6.27 -29.83
C LEU A 101 -25.18 6.29 -29.23
N THR A 102 -24.99 5.45 -28.23
CA THR A 102 -23.69 5.36 -27.53
C THR A 102 -23.25 3.90 -27.37
N SER A 103 -21.95 3.72 -27.26
CA SER A 103 -21.32 2.46 -26.85
C SER A 103 -20.20 2.76 -25.83
N VAL A 104 -19.92 1.82 -24.96
CA VAL A 104 -18.90 1.95 -23.93
C VAL A 104 -17.86 0.85 -24.01
N CYS A 105 -16.62 1.20 -23.69
CA CYS A 105 -15.50 0.27 -23.51
C CYS A 105 -14.79 0.59 -22.21
N SER A 106 -14.60 -0.41 -21.35
CA SER A 106 -13.81 -0.28 -20.14
C SER A 106 -12.33 -0.37 -20.49
N VAL A 107 -11.51 0.55 -19.98
CA VAL A 107 -10.07 0.57 -20.21
C VAL A 107 -9.36 0.49 -18.87
N ALA A 108 -8.60 -0.60 -18.65
CA ALA A 108 -7.65 -0.74 -17.55
C ALA A 108 -6.27 -0.29 -18.02
N VAL A 109 -5.64 0.63 -17.30
CA VAL A 109 -4.28 1.07 -17.59
C VAL A 109 -3.32 0.47 -16.56
N VAL A 110 -2.38 -0.32 -17.04
CA VAL A 110 -1.34 -1.00 -16.26
C VAL A 110 -0.11 -0.11 -16.18
N PRO A 111 0.57 0.01 -15.03
CA PRO A 111 1.81 0.74 -14.91
C PRO A 111 2.87 0.22 -15.90
N GLU A 112 3.79 1.08 -16.31
CA GLU A 112 4.90 0.68 -17.18
C GLU A 112 5.76 -0.41 -16.52
N GLY A 113 6.12 -1.42 -17.30
CA GLY A 113 6.96 -2.53 -16.82
C GLY A 113 6.21 -3.67 -16.11
N TYR A 114 4.88 -3.60 -16.03
CA TYR A 114 4.04 -4.68 -15.50
C TYR A 114 3.32 -5.44 -16.63
N PRO A 115 3.04 -6.75 -16.45
CA PRO A 115 2.25 -7.53 -17.41
C PRO A 115 0.86 -6.93 -17.62
N THR A 116 0.39 -6.91 -18.87
CA THR A 116 -1.00 -6.55 -19.21
C THR A 116 -1.97 -7.71 -19.02
N GLU A 117 -1.45 -8.93 -18.93
CA GLU A 117 -2.22 -10.12 -18.55
C GLU A 117 -2.20 -10.30 -17.03
N PHE A 118 -3.37 -10.44 -16.46
CA PHE A 118 -3.53 -10.60 -15.00
C PHE A 118 -3.61 -12.07 -14.62
N THR A 119 -2.89 -12.45 -13.56
CA THR A 119 -3.19 -13.68 -12.84
C THR A 119 -4.41 -13.45 -11.96
N ALA A 120 -5.51 -14.12 -12.27
CA ALA A 120 -6.74 -14.02 -11.50
C ALA A 120 -6.69 -14.97 -10.29
N PHE A 121 -6.99 -14.42 -9.12
CA PHE A 121 -7.19 -15.19 -7.90
C PHE A 121 -8.65 -15.63 -7.78
N ASN A 122 -8.89 -16.76 -7.14
CA ASN A 122 -10.22 -17.35 -6.98
C ASN A 122 -10.62 -17.58 -5.50
N SER A 123 -9.71 -17.32 -4.57
CA SER A 123 -9.98 -17.40 -3.14
C SER A 123 -9.25 -16.28 -2.40
N ALA A 124 -9.83 -15.84 -1.28
CA ALA A 124 -9.27 -14.83 -0.40
C ALA A 124 -9.58 -15.14 1.06
N LYS A 125 -8.69 -14.71 1.96
CA LYS A 125 -8.94 -14.68 3.40
C LYS A 125 -8.18 -13.52 4.03
N GLY A 126 -8.80 -12.87 5.00
CA GLY A 126 -8.22 -11.77 5.74
C GLY A 126 -8.10 -12.04 7.24
N PHE A 127 -7.21 -11.32 7.90
CA PHE A 127 -7.00 -11.29 9.34
C PHE A 127 -6.84 -9.84 9.77
N PHE A 128 -7.62 -9.42 10.74
CA PHE A 128 -7.60 -8.05 11.24
C PHE A 128 -6.89 -7.98 12.59
N TYR A 129 -5.85 -7.17 12.71
CA TYR A 129 -5.03 -7.04 13.92
C TYR A 129 -5.23 -5.70 14.63
N GLY A 130 -5.93 -4.71 14.01
CA GLY A 130 -6.08 -3.38 14.56
C GLY A 130 -4.76 -2.63 14.62
N ASP A 131 -4.61 -1.73 15.60
CA ASP A 131 -3.38 -0.93 15.78
C ASP A 131 -2.24 -1.78 16.37
N TYR A 132 -1.83 -2.82 15.62
CA TYR A 132 -0.82 -3.79 16.07
C TYR A 132 0.53 -3.12 16.29
N TYR A 133 0.96 -2.27 15.36
CA TYR A 133 2.28 -1.62 15.39
C TYR A 133 2.32 -0.33 16.21
N MET A 134 1.23 0.07 16.87
CA MET A 134 1.12 1.33 17.62
C MET A 134 1.39 2.58 16.75
N SER A 135 1.12 2.47 15.46
CA SER A 135 1.28 3.54 14.46
C SER A 135 0.07 4.46 14.35
N GLY A 136 -1.05 4.07 14.99
CA GLY A 136 -2.34 4.75 14.84
C GLY A 136 -3.14 4.28 13.63
N THR A 137 -2.66 3.26 12.90
CA THR A 137 -3.31 2.64 11.75
C THR A 137 -3.86 1.26 12.11
N ASP A 138 -4.87 0.80 11.37
CA ASP A 138 -5.34 -0.58 11.46
C ASP A 138 -4.49 -1.45 10.52
N ASN A 139 -3.83 -2.47 11.08
CA ASN A 139 -3.09 -3.48 10.33
C ASN A 139 -4.01 -4.66 9.98
N SER A 140 -3.92 -5.14 8.77
CA SER A 140 -4.61 -6.35 8.31
C SER A 140 -3.74 -7.16 7.38
N TRP A 141 -3.80 -8.49 7.53
CA TRP A 141 -3.20 -9.44 6.60
C TRP A 141 -4.27 -10.00 5.70
N THR A 142 -3.95 -10.14 4.42
CA THR A 142 -4.89 -10.69 3.44
C THR A 142 -4.10 -11.56 2.47
N TYR A 143 -4.52 -12.80 2.29
CA TYR A 143 -3.98 -13.58 1.20
C TYR A 143 -5.02 -13.88 0.12
N LEU A 144 -4.56 -13.87 -1.11
CA LEU A 144 -5.31 -14.18 -2.31
C LEU A 144 -4.62 -15.37 -3.00
N THR A 145 -5.37 -16.36 -3.45
CA THR A 145 -4.80 -17.57 -4.08
C THR A 145 -5.45 -17.91 -5.42
N SER A 146 -4.67 -18.49 -6.32
CA SER A 146 -5.14 -18.99 -7.63
C SER A 146 -4.92 -20.49 -7.76
N GLY A 147 -5.60 -21.10 -8.73
CA GLY A 147 -5.43 -22.51 -9.05
C GLY A 147 -5.81 -23.43 -7.89
N SER A 148 -4.87 -24.29 -7.48
CA SER A 148 -5.00 -25.20 -6.35
C SER A 148 -4.16 -24.81 -5.14
N VAL A 149 -3.74 -23.54 -5.08
CA VAL A 149 -2.93 -23.05 -3.95
C VAL A 149 -3.80 -22.95 -2.71
N VAL A 150 -3.29 -23.52 -1.62
CA VAL A 150 -3.90 -23.47 -0.28
C VAL A 150 -2.89 -22.95 0.72
N PHE A 151 -3.40 -22.27 1.76
CA PHE A 151 -2.62 -21.85 2.92
C PHE A 151 -2.98 -22.75 4.10
N ALA A 152 -2.02 -23.52 4.58
CA ALA A 152 -2.16 -24.42 5.73
C ALA A 152 -0.84 -24.48 6.50
N ASP A 153 -0.94 -24.63 7.83
CA ASP A 153 0.21 -24.76 8.73
C ASP A 153 1.28 -23.67 8.55
N GLY A 154 0.81 -22.43 8.27
CA GLY A 154 1.68 -21.26 8.09
C GLY A 154 2.36 -21.15 6.73
N ALA A 155 2.06 -22.01 5.75
CA ALA A 155 2.70 -22.03 4.45
C ALA A 155 1.71 -22.19 3.30
N PHE A 156 2.07 -21.64 2.13
CA PHE A 156 1.38 -21.90 0.88
C PHE A 156 1.92 -23.19 0.23
N SER A 157 1.01 -23.94 -0.39
CA SER A 157 1.34 -25.13 -1.15
C SER A 157 0.35 -25.32 -2.31
N GLY A 158 0.72 -26.11 -3.32
CA GLY A 158 -0.12 -26.38 -4.48
C GLY A 158 0.37 -25.66 -5.74
N LYS A 159 -0.33 -25.87 -6.87
CA LYS A 159 0.04 -25.30 -8.17
C LYS A 159 -0.72 -24.01 -8.43
N GLY A 160 0.00 -22.92 -8.73
CA GLY A 160 -0.52 -21.59 -8.99
C GLY A 160 0.27 -20.51 -8.26
N ALA A 161 -0.36 -19.38 -8.00
CA ALA A 161 0.23 -18.26 -7.30
C ALA A 161 -0.62 -17.85 -6.08
N ALA A 162 0.02 -17.22 -5.09
CA ALA A 162 -0.64 -16.48 -4.04
C ALA A 162 0.03 -15.13 -3.84
N LEU A 163 -0.75 -14.15 -3.38
CA LEU A 163 -0.28 -12.86 -2.91
C LEU A 163 -0.68 -12.72 -1.45
N PHE A 164 0.31 -12.58 -0.58
CA PHE A 164 0.13 -12.21 0.81
C PHE A 164 0.36 -10.71 0.95
N LEU A 165 -0.63 -10.01 1.47
CA LEU A 165 -0.62 -8.56 1.66
C LEU A 165 -0.69 -8.24 3.15
N GLU A 166 0.22 -7.41 3.61
CA GLU A 166 0.15 -6.79 4.92
C GLU A 166 -0.14 -5.30 4.76
N LEU A 167 -1.38 -4.90 5.06
CA LEU A 167 -1.92 -3.58 4.76
C LEU A 167 -2.06 -2.73 6.02
N ASN A 168 -1.69 -1.46 5.93
CA ASN A 168 -1.90 -0.43 6.94
C ASN A 168 -2.97 0.55 6.45
N ALA A 169 -4.07 0.65 7.15
CA ALA A 169 -5.24 1.44 6.78
C ALA A 169 -5.57 2.50 7.84
N PRO A 170 -6.33 3.55 7.50
CA PRO A 170 -6.86 4.46 8.50
C PRO A 170 -7.65 3.71 9.56
N LYS A 171 -7.46 4.12 10.82
CA LYS A 171 -8.18 3.53 11.95
C LYS A 171 -9.68 3.79 11.83
N SER A 172 -10.43 2.74 11.55
CA SER A 172 -11.86 2.84 11.24
C SER A 172 -12.76 2.17 12.28
N GLY A 173 -12.22 1.27 13.08
CA GLY A 173 -12.96 0.38 13.95
C GLY A 173 -13.71 -0.74 13.21
N ASN A 174 -13.65 -0.79 11.89
CA ASN A 174 -14.21 -1.86 11.07
C ASN A 174 -13.21 -3.01 10.97
N LYS A 175 -13.63 -4.18 11.35
CA LYS A 175 -12.81 -5.40 11.31
C LYS A 175 -12.88 -6.04 9.93
N SER A 176 -12.41 -5.31 8.92
CA SER A 176 -12.47 -5.70 7.51
C SER A 176 -11.27 -5.15 6.76
N VAL A 177 -10.99 -5.69 5.58
CA VAL A 177 -10.02 -5.08 4.68
C VAL A 177 -10.56 -3.73 4.21
N THR A 178 -9.81 -2.67 4.42
CA THR A 178 -10.26 -1.31 4.09
C THR A 178 -10.03 -1.03 2.60
N ALA A 179 -11.04 -0.45 1.95
CA ALA A 179 -10.89 0.01 0.56
C ALA A 179 -9.92 1.20 0.48
N GLY A 180 -9.08 1.22 -0.54
CA GLY A 180 -8.09 2.27 -0.75
C GLY A 180 -7.06 1.89 -1.80
N SER A 181 -6.16 2.82 -2.08
CA SER A 181 -4.98 2.59 -2.92
C SER A 181 -3.75 2.59 -2.03
N TYR A 182 -3.06 1.47 -1.99
CA TYR A 182 -1.92 1.21 -1.12
C TYR A 182 -0.63 1.22 -1.93
N THR A 183 0.41 1.81 -1.37
CA THR A 183 1.79 1.77 -1.90
C THR A 183 2.72 1.13 -0.88
N VAL A 184 3.92 0.74 -1.31
CA VAL A 184 4.93 0.22 -0.38
C VAL A 184 5.22 1.22 0.74
N ASP A 185 5.32 0.75 1.96
CA ASP A 185 5.84 1.53 3.09
C ASP A 185 7.37 1.56 3.05
N GLU A 186 7.91 2.56 2.36
CA GLU A 186 9.37 2.74 2.26
C GLU A 186 10.00 3.28 3.54
N SER A 187 9.21 3.93 4.39
CA SER A 187 9.67 4.51 5.66
C SER A 187 9.63 3.52 6.83
N GLY A 188 8.85 2.45 6.69
CA GLY A 188 8.55 1.53 7.80
C GLY A 188 7.70 2.17 8.90
N ASP A 189 7.01 3.28 8.61
CA ASP A 189 6.18 4.02 9.59
C ASP A 189 4.80 3.42 9.79
N MET A 190 4.44 2.42 8.99
CA MET A 190 3.11 1.83 8.95
C MET A 190 2.03 2.89 8.69
N SER A 191 2.34 3.83 7.80
CA SER A 191 1.45 4.95 7.45
C SER A 191 0.17 4.47 6.79
N GLU A 192 -0.87 5.30 6.85
CA GLU A 192 -2.15 4.99 6.21
C GLU A 192 -1.99 4.77 4.70
N TYR A 193 -2.71 3.77 4.19
CA TYR A 193 -2.69 3.36 2.78
C TYR A 193 -1.32 2.92 2.28
N THR A 194 -0.57 2.23 3.15
CA THR A 194 0.66 1.53 2.77
C THR A 194 0.52 0.03 2.96
N PHE A 195 1.38 -0.72 2.29
CA PHE A 195 1.60 -2.13 2.60
C PHE A 195 3.04 -2.36 3.03
N VAL A 196 3.22 -3.26 4.00
CA VAL A 196 4.54 -3.56 4.55
C VAL A 196 5.39 -4.23 3.49
N LYS A 197 6.58 -3.68 3.25
CA LYS A 197 7.56 -4.25 2.33
C LYS A 197 7.92 -5.68 2.74
N GLY A 198 8.12 -6.55 1.76
CA GLY A 198 8.50 -7.93 2.05
C GLY A 198 9.96 -8.04 2.46
N GLU A 199 10.21 -8.83 3.48
CA GLU A 199 11.56 -9.17 3.95
C GLU A 199 11.69 -10.67 4.18
N ASP A 200 12.88 -11.22 3.84
CA ASP A 200 13.21 -12.65 4.02
C ASP A 200 14.28 -12.77 5.11
N PHE A 201 13.90 -13.33 6.23
CA PHE A 201 14.75 -13.56 7.39
C PHE A 201 15.30 -14.99 7.44
N GLY A 202 15.30 -15.69 6.32
CA GLY A 202 15.86 -17.05 6.20
C GLY A 202 15.08 -18.05 7.05
N ALA A 203 15.75 -18.63 8.07
CA ALA A 203 15.14 -19.62 8.95
C ALA A 203 13.97 -19.08 9.81
N GLU A 204 13.94 -17.75 10.05
CA GLU A 204 12.86 -17.08 10.80
C GLU A 204 11.60 -16.82 9.96
N GLY A 205 11.68 -17.04 8.63
CA GLY A 205 10.55 -16.91 7.72
C GLY A 205 10.47 -15.59 6.98
N LEU A 206 9.29 -15.32 6.42
CA LEU A 206 9.00 -14.11 5.66
C LEU A 206 8.13 -13.15 6.48
N GLN A 207 8.33 -11.86 6.28
CA GLN A 207 7.49 -10.80 6.82
C GLN A 207 7.02 -9.85 5.75
N GLY A 208 5.97 -9.09 6.06
CA GLY A 208 5.39 -8.12 5.15
C GLY A 208 4.72 -8.80 3.96
N THR A 209 4.78 -8.14 2.82
CA THR A 209 4.10 -8.56 1.61
C THR A 209 4.98 -9.44 0.74
N PHE A 210 4.48 -10.60 0.30
CA PHE A 210 5.21 -11.54 -0.53
C PHE A 210 4.31 -12.27 -1.54
N VAL A 211 4.93 -12.81 -2.58
CA VAL A 211 4.30 -13.66 -3.61
C VAL A 211 4.76 -15.10 -3.40
N TYR A 212 3.82 -16.04 -3.43
CA TYR A 212 4.08 -17.45 -3.68
C TYR A 212 3.83 -17.72 -5.16
N ASP A 213 4.80 -18.31 -5.85
CA ASP A 213 4.69 -18.72 -7.26
C ASP A 213 5.28 -20.13 -7.40
N SER A 214 4.42 -21.11 -7.65
CA SER A 214 4.82 -22.53 -7.77
C SER A 214 5.73 -22.85 -8.95
N GLU A 215 5.94 -21.90 -9.85
CA GLU A 215 6.80 -22.03 -11.03
C GLU A 215 8.21 -21.47 -10.82
N VAL A 216 8.48 -20.90 -9.63
CA VAL A 216 9.76 -20.31 -9.26
C VAL A 216 10.46 -21.17 -8.22
N ASP A 217 11.78 -21.34 -8.36
CA ASP A 217 12.61 -22.02 -7.37
C ASP A 217 12.51 -21.30 -6.01
N GLY A 218 12.28 -22.07 -4.95
CA GLY A 218 12.05 -21.54 -3.60
C GLY A 218 10.62 -21.08 -3.36
N ASN A 219 9.80 -20.89 -4.40
CA ASN A 219 8.37 -20.56 -4.39
C ASN A 219 7.97 -19.23 -3.74
N TYR A 220 8.79 -18.65 -2.89
CA TYR A 220 8.48 -17.42 -2.15
C TYR A 220 9.38 -16.25 -2.58
N LEU A 221 8.75 -15.13 -2.86
CA LEU A 221 9.41 -13.93 -3.36
C LEU A 221 8.91 -12.71 -2.58
N VAL A 222 9.80 -12.03 -1.88
CA VAL A 222 9.47 -10.80 -1.15
C VAL A 222 9.14 -9.67 -2.13
N VAL A 223 8.10 -8.91 -1.80
CA VAL A 223 7.68 -7.75 -2.60
C VAL A 223 8.50 -6.53 -2.22
N SER A 224 9.19 -5.96 -3.20
CA SER A 224 10.05 -4.78 -3.03
C SER A 224 9.41 -3.48 -3.47
N GLU A 225 8.50 -3.53 -4.45
CA GLU A 225 7.84 -2.37 -5.05
C GLU A 225 6.43 -2.72 -5.47
N GLY A 226 5.56 -1.73 -5.56
CA GLY A 226 4.24 -1.95 -6.16
C GLY A 226 3.15 -1.03 -5.66
N MET A 227 1.95 -1.33 -6.14
CA MET A 227 0.70 -0.68 -5.73
C MET A 227 -0.42 -1.71 -5.69
N VAL A 228 -1.34 -1.52 -4.73
CA VAL A 228 -2.52 -2.36 -4.56
C VAL A 228 -3.75 -1.46 -4.47
N SER A 229 -4.73 -1.69 -5.31
CA SER A 229 -6.04 -1.05 -5.25
C SER A 229 -7.05 -2.02 -4.68
N VAL A 230 -7.74 -1.62 -3.62
CA VAL A 230 -8.85 -2.36 -3.00
C VAL A 230 -10.11 -1.53 -3.16
N LYS A 231 -11.07 -2.03 -3.92
CA LYS A 231 -12.42 -1.45 -4.03
C LYS A 231 -13.38 -2.39 -3.33
N ALA A 232 -14.32 -1.86 -2.55
CA ALA A 232 -15.31 -2.66 -1.83
C ALA A 232 -16.71 -2.08 -2.06
N ALA A 233 -17.66 -2.94 -2.40
CA ALA A 233 -19.06 -2.59 -2.55
C ALA A 233 -19.95 -3.79 -2.20
N ASN A 234 -20.95 -3.58 -1.33
CA ASN A 234 -21.94 -4.60 -0.94
C ASN A 234 -21.33 -5.92 -0.39
N GLY A 235 -20.17 -5.84 0.29
CA GLY A 235 -19.49 -7.02 0.82
C GLY A 235 -18.59 -7.77 -0.17
N GLU A 236 -18.57 -7.32 -1.42
CA GLU A 236 -17.67 -7.83 -2.45
C GLU A 236 -16.47 -6.89 -2.62
N TYR A 237 -15.32 -7.47 -2.93
CA TYR A 237 -14.05 -6.78 -3.14
C TYR A 237 -13.58 -6.97 -4.58
N LEU A 238 -13.01 -5.91 -5.13
CA LEU A 238 -12.18 -5.97 -6.32
C LEU A 238 -10.78 -5.52 -5.89
N VAL A 239 -9.83 -6.45 -5.94
CA VAL A 239 -8.42 -6.17 -5.65
C VAL A 239 -7.64 -6.23 -6.96
N THR A 240 -6.87 -5.19 -7.24
CA THR A 240 -5.92 -5.13 -8.35
C THR A 240 -4.54 -4.81 -7.76
N ALA A 241 -3.55 -5.66 -8.03
CA ALA A 241 -2.21 -5.48 -7.49
C ALA A 241 -1.16 -5.56 -8.61
N TYR A 242 -0.26 -4.60 -8.59
CA TYR A 242 0.93 -4.55 -9.41
C TYR A 242 2.13 -4.57 -8.47
N VAL A 243 2.87 -5.67 -8.46
CA VAL A 243 3.98 -5.85 -7.51
C VAL A 243 5.23 -6.37 -8.20
N LYS A 244 6.41 -5.95 -7.72
CA LYS A 244 7.69 -6.56 -8.09
C LYS A 244 8.18 -7.41 -6.94
N ALA A 245 8.44 -8.68 -7.22
CA ALA A 245 8.90 -9.65 -6.26
C ALA A 245 10.02 -10.51 -6.87
N GLY A 246 11.15 -10.66 -6.18
CA GLY A 246 12.29 -11.40 -6.69
C GLY A 246 12.81 -10.92 -8.05
N GLY A 247 12.67 -9.63 -8.37
CA GLY A 247 13.08 -9.04 -9.65
C GLY A 247 12.10 -9.25 -10.81
N LYS A 248 10.96 -9.94 -10.58
CA LYS A 248 9.90 -10.17 -11.56
C LYS A 248 8.69 -9.29 -11.26
N ALA A 249 8.07 -8.73 -12.29
CA ALA A 249 6.82 -7.98 -12.17
C ALA A 249 5.60 -8.88 -12.32
N TYR A 250 4.57 -8.62 -11.52
CA TYR A 250 3.31 -9.36 -11.50
C TYR A 250 2.13 -8.40 -11.56
N SER A 251 1.08 -8.82 -12.26
CA SER A 251 -0.23 -8.17 -12.25
C SER A 251 -1.27 -9.19 -11.77
N PHE A 252 -1.93 -8.88 -10.66
CA PHE A 252 -2.90 -9.74 -10.00
C PHE A 252 -4.27 -9.09 -9.93
N THR A 253 -5.32 -9.89 -10.01
CA THR A 253 -6.69 -9.44 -9.78
C THR A 253 -7.48 -10.46 -8.97
N TYR A 254 -8.37 -9.97 -8.13
CA TYR A 254 -9.33 -10.77 -7.37
C TYR A 254 -10.68 -10.07 -7.38
N SER A 255 -11.75 -10.83 -7.56
CA SER A 255 -13.13 -10.34 -7.38
C SER A 255 -13.92 -11.35 -6.57
N GLY A 256 -14.48 -10.92 -5.44
CA GLY A 256 -15.27 -11.77 -4.55
C GLY A 256 -15.28 -11.28 -3.11
N SER A 257 -15.84 -12.08 -2.22
CA SER A 257 -15.84 -11.80 -0.77
C SER A 257 -14.50 -12.10 -0.13
N VAL A 258 -14.10 -11.32 0.88
CA VAL A 258 -12.92 -11.58 1.72
C VAL A 258 -13.41 -11.87 3.13
N PRO A 259 -13.53 -13.16 3.53
CA PRO A 259 -13.79 -13.52 4.93
C PRO A 259 -12.65 -13.03 5.81
N VAL A 260 -12.95 -12.26 6.86
CA VAL A 260 -11.95 -11.70 7.79
C VAL A 260 -12.13 -12.29 9.17
N GLU A 261 -11.05 -12.84 9.74
CA GLU A 261 -10.97 -13.23 11.13
C GLU A 261 -10.40 -12.08 11.97
N ASP A 262 -11.00 -11.85 13.13
CA ASP A 262 -10.60 -10.78 14.03
C ASP A 262 -9.59 -11.30 15.07
N TYR A 263 -8.36 -10.84 14.93
CA TYR A 263 -7.25 -11.08 15.89
C TYR A 263 -6.87 -9.82 16.65
N SER A 264 -7.65 -8.73 16.50
CA SER A 264 -7.37 -7.50 17.22
C SER A 264 -7.53 -7.70 18.73
N LYS A 265 -6.57 -7.20 19.47
CA LYS A 265 -6.65 -7.14 20.92
C LYS A 265 -7.33 -5.83 21.35
N ASP A 266 -8.06 -5.87 22.44
CA ASP A 266 -8.62 -4.65 23.06
C ASP A 266 -7.52 -3.94 23.85
N TYR A 267 -6.64 -3.27 23.12
CA TYR A 267 -5.51 -2.54 23.70
C TYR A 267 -5.92 -1.43 24.67
N ALA A 268 -7.19 -1.01 24.66
CA ALA A 268 -7.70 -0.03 25.63
C ALA A 268 -7.78 -0.61 27.06
N LYS A 269 -7.76 -1.91 27.19
CA LYS A 269 -7.77 -2.62 28.49
C LYS A 269 -6.37 -2.84 29.06
N TYR A 270 -5.33 -2.63 28.27
CA TYR A 270 -3.97 -2.82 28.75
C TYR A 270 -3.64 -1.83 29.87
N LYS A 271 -2.92 -2.35 30.88
CA LYS A 271 -2.38 -1.48 31.94
C LYS A 271 -1.41 -0.47 31.32
N VAL A 272 -1.45 0.76 31.81
CA VAL A 272 -0.48 1.79 31.42
C VAL A 272 0.41 2.11 32.61
N VAL A 273 1.71 1.93 32.45
CA VAL A 273 2.75 2.36 33.40
C VAL A 273 3.36 3.65 32.86
N GLU A 274 3.13 4.76 33.58
CA GLU A 274 3.68 6.08 33.27
C GLU A 274 4.96 6.30 34.05
N MET A 275 6.10 6.30 33.39
CA MET A 275 7.41 6.59 33.99
C MET A 275 7.62 8.10 34.03
N LYS A 276 7.26 8.72 35.19
CA LYS A 276 7.23 10.18 35.35
C LYS A 276 8.46 10.77 36.02
N ASN A 277 9.27 9.94 36.66
CA ASN A 277 10.31 10.41 37.58
C ASN A 277 11.72 10.18 37.04
N LEU A 278 11.87 9.88 35.76
CA LEU A 278 13.16 9.71 35.13
C LEU A 278 13.94 11.02 35.21
N SER A 279 15.07 11.02 35.88
CA SER A 279 15.79 12.26 36.25
C SER A 279 17.27 12.24 35.88
N HIS A 280 17.87 11.08 35.63
CA HIS A 280 19.25 10.93 35.18
C HIS A 280 19.42 9.62 34.42
N GLY A 281 20.57 9.45 33.77
CA GLY A 281 20.87 8.24 33.04
C GLY A 281 22.27 8.22 32.44
N THR A 282 22.59 7.09 31.83
CA THR A 282 23.84 6.84 31.09
C THR A 282 23.58 6.56 29.63
N LEU A 283 24.61 6.74 28.82
CA LEU A 283 24.64 6.44 27.39
C LEU A 283 25.89 5.60 27.12
N ASP A 284 25.73 4.31 27.01
CA ASP A 284 26.82 3.35 26.93
C ASP A 284 26.99 2.85 25.50
N TYR A 285 28.19 3.04 24.93
CA TYR A 285 28.55 2.62 23.58
C TYR A 285 29.23 1.25 23.60
N TYR A 286 28.68 0.29 22.87
CA TYR A 286 29.22 -1.08 22.76
C TYR A 286 29.85 -1.40 21.41
N GLY A 287 29.90 -0.43 20.50
CA GLY A 287 30.52 -0.61 19.18
C GLY A 287 29.74 -1.60 18.29
N THR A 288 30.49 -2.23 17.38
CA THR A 288 29.93 -3.12 16.34
C THR A 288 29.96 -4.60 16.71
N LYS A 289 30.23 -4.94 17.97
CA LYS A 289 30.38 -6.33 18.44
C LYS A 289 29.31 -6.72 19.46
N ILE A 290 28.25 -5.96 19.60
CA ILE A 290 27.18 -6.24 20.54
C ILE A 290 26.47 -7.57 20.20
N TYR A 291 26.01 -8.30 21.19
CA TYR A 291 25.34 -9.61 21.06
C TYR A 291 26.15 -10.66 20.28
N GLY A 292 27.48 -10.63 20.38
CA GLY A 292 28.36 -11.60 19.70
C GLY A 292 28.45 -11.45 18.19
N LYS A 293 27.94 -10.35 17.61
CA LYS A 293 27.94 -10.05 16.18
C LYS A 293 29.20 -9.27 15.80
N THR A 294 29.74 -9.53 14.63
CA THR A 294 30.96 -8.87 14.12
C THR A 294 30.76 -8.44 12.67
N GLY A 295 31.38 -7.29 12.30
CA GLY A 295 31.39 -6.82 10.91
C GLY A 295 30.04 -6.33 10.43
N THR A 296 29.25 -5.74 11.29
CA THR A 296 27.91 -5.21 11.00
C THR A 296 27.96 -3.75 10.54
N ASP A 297 26.90 -3.31 9.86
CA ASP A 297 26.73 -1.92 9.44
C ASP A 297 26.06 -1.05 10.52
N TYR A 298 25.98 -1.55 11.76
CA TYR A 298 25.37 -0.87 12.90
C TYR A 298 26.28 -0.91 14.13
N SER A 299 26.04 0.05 15.04
CA SER A 299 26.62 0.12 16.39
C SER A 299 25.54 -0.03 17.43
N GLY A 300 25.81 -0.78 18.49
CA GLY A 300 24.90 -0.96 19.61
C GLY A 300 25.17 0.03 20.74
N TRP A 301 24.08 0.48 21.36
CA TRP A 301 24.05 1.43 22.45
C TRP A 301 23.06 0.99 23.50
N THR A 302 23.40 1.16 24.78
CA THR A 302 22.43 1.02 25.87
C THR A 302 22.24 2.36 26.59
N ILE A 303 20.99 2.74 26.81
CA ILE A 303 20.62 3.87 27.65
C ILE A 303 19.97 3.33 28.92
N TYR A 304 20.46 3.72 30.05
CA TYR A 304 19.77 3.52 31.32
C TYR A 304 19.20 4.88 31.76
N LEU A 305 17.88 4.89 32.00
CA LEU A 305 17.19 6.05 32.57
C LEU A 305 16.53 5.63 33.87
N GLY A 306 16.69 6.41 34.92
CA GLY A 306 16.11 6.09 36.21
C GLY A 306 15.65 7.31 37.00
N ASP A 307 14.96 7.03 38.09
CA ASP A 307 14.67 8.05 39.07
C ASP A 307 15.94 8.42 39.90
N LYS A 308 15.86 9.47 40.67
CA LYS A 308 17.03 10.00 41.40
C LYS A 308 17.66 9.05 42.40
N THR A 309 17.02 7.91 42.69
CA THR A 309 17.51 6.94 43.70
C THR A 309 18.36 5.85 43.06
N MET A 310 18.32 5.72 41.73
CA MET A 310 19.12 4.76 41.00
C MET A 310 20.58 5.23 40.86
N ASP A 311 21.53 4.35 41.05
CA ASP A 311 22.96 4.60 40.86
C ASP A 311 23.50 3.64 39.78
N PHE A 312 23.59 4.13 38.56
CA PHE A 312 24.03 3.34 37.39
C PHE A 312 25.54 3.06 37.38
N GLU A 313 26.35 3.82 38.14
CA GLU A 313 27.79 3.61 38.25
C GLU A 313 28.11 2.42 39.18
N ASN A 314 27.40 2.33 40.31
CA ASN A 314 27.62 1.28 41.30
C ASN A 314 26.59 0.13 41.25
N TYR A 315 25.63 0.20 40.34
CA TYR A 315 24.51 -0.75 40.20
C TYR A 315 23.74 -0.91 41.51
N ASP A 316 23.38 0.22 42.13
CA ASP A 316 22.71 0.29 43.43
C ASP A 316 21.49 1.24 43.36
N GLY A 317 20.74 1.26 44.46
CA GLY A 317 19.52 2.06 44.54
C GLY A 317 18.26 1.24 44.24
N THR A 318 17.13 1.91 44.41
CA THR A 318 15.79 1.32 44.18
C THR A 318 14.93 2.32 43.40
N GLY A 319 14.03 1.82 42.56
CA GLY A 319 13.11 2.67 41.81
C GLY A 319 12.84 2.15 40.40
N GLU A 320 12.17 3.00 39.63
CA GLU A 320 11.86 2.73 38.23
C GLU A 320 13.05 3.02 37.34
N MET A 321 13.32 2.12 36.39
CA MET A 321 14.33 2.33 35.35
C MET A 321 13.86 1.80 34.00
N LEU A 322 14.33 2.46 32.95
CA LEU A 322 14.28 2.00 31.58
C LEU A 322 15.67 1.52 31.16
N MET A 323 15.77 0.27 30.74
CA MET A 323 16.90 -0.27 29.99
C MET A 323 16.51 -0.18 28.51
N LEU A 324 17.25 0.57 27.72
CA LEU A 324 16.90 0.85 26.32
C LEU A 324 18.08 0.54 25.42
N ASP A 325 17.98 -0.51 24.62
CA ASP A 325 19.01 -0.89 23.66
C ASP A 325 18.68 -0.42 22.25
N LEU A 326 19.60 0.33 21.67
CA LEU A 326 19.43 0.99 20.37
C LEU A 326 20.53 0.61 19.39
N ASN A 327 20.20 0.62 18.11
CA ASN A 327 21.15 0.47 17.03
C ASN A 327 21.24 1.76 16.22
N THR A 328 22.47 2.18 15.90
CA THR A 328 22.77 3.33 15.04
C THR A 328 23.67 2.93 13.88
N ALA A 329 23.84 3.80 12.89
CA ALA A 329 24.89 3.61 11.90
C ALA A 329 26.28 3.66 12.57
N VAL A 330 27.24 2.90 12.06
CA VAL A 330 28.62 2.76 12.60
C VAL A 330 29.39 4.07 12.70
N SER A 331 28.95 5.11 12.01
CA SER A 331 29.56 6.44 12.09
C SER A 331 29.31 7.17 13.41
N TYR A 332 28.34 6.72 14.20
CA TYR A 332 28.03 7.29 15.51
C TYR A 332 28.75 6.49 16.60
N THR A 333 29.71 7.13 17.27
CA THR A 333 30.59 6.49 18.28
C THR A 333 30.65 7.24 19.60
N THR A 334 30.17 8.48 19.66
CA THR A 334 30.24 9.34 20.87
C THR A 334 28.88 9.91 21.25
N ALA A 335 27.91 9.82 20.37
CA ALA A 335 26.56 10.33 20.57
C ALA A 335 25.59 9.58 19.66
N ILE A 336 24.33 9.46 20.07
CA ILE A 336 23.27 8.90 19.22
C ILE A 336 22.59 10.01 18.42
N PRO A 337 22.21 9.77 17.14
CA PRO A 337 21.54 10.75 16.31
C PRO A 337 20.08 10.95 16.73
N SER A 338 19.55 12.13 16.45
CA SER A 338 18.10 12.37 16.53
C SER A 338 17.36 11.50 15.53
N GLY A 339 16.25 10.92 15.95
CA GLY A 339 15.41 10.08 15.11
C GLY A 339 14.37 9.29 15.88
N THR A 340 13.52 8.58 15.18
CA THR A 340 12.61 7.60 15.76
C THR A 340 13.21 6.22 15.56
N TYR A 341 13.36 5.49 16.64
CA TYR A 341 13.84 4.12 16.68
C TYR A 341 12.64 3.21 16.99
N LYS A 342 12.50 2.15 16.22
CA LYS A 342 11.38 1.20 16.38
C LYS A 342 11.87 -0.14 16.88
N VAL A 343 11.05 -0.80 17.69
CA VAL A 343 11.35 -2.17 18.13
C VAL A 343 11.40 -3.07 16.89
N MET A 344 12.53 -3.73 16.71
CA MET A 344 12.72 -4.72 15.66
C MET A 344 11.93 -5.99 15.97
N TYR A 345 11.61 -6.74 14.92
CA TYR A 345 10.75 -7.92 15.03
C TYR A 345 11.33 -9.00 15.93
N ALA A 346 12.63 -9.27 15.80
CA ALA A 346 13.35 -10.24 16.60
C ALA A 346 14.79 -9.79 16.82
N ALA A 347 15.40 -10.26 17.92
CA ALA A 347 16.80 -9.97 18.24
C ALA A 347 17.76 -10.94 17.53
N ASP A 348 17.69 -11.03 16.22
CA ASP A 348 18.54 -11.88 15.39
C ASP A 348 19.45 -11.09 14.44
N ASN A 349 20.30 -11.79 13.67
CA ASN A 349 21.26 -11.15 12.79
C ASN A 349 20.66 -10.35 11.63
N ALA A 350 19.46 -10.69 11.21
CA ALA A 350 18.81 -10.08 10.05
C ALA A 350 18.13 -8.75 10.40
N HIS A 351 17.72 -8.58 11.66
CA HIS A 351 16.90 -7.44 12.10
C HIS A 351 17.71 -6.30 12.72
N PHE A 352 18.99 -6.51 13.05
CA PHE A 352 19.83 -5.43 13.56
C PHE A 352 20.15 -4.43 12.46
N GLN A 353 19.56 -3.27 12.53
CA GLN A 353 19.74 -2.16 11.57
C GLN A 353 19.78 -0.82 12.30
N PRO A 354 20.38 0.24 11.70
CA PRO A 354 20.29 1.58 12.25
C PRO A 354 18.85 2.02 12.49
N PHE A 355 18.63 2.79 13.56
CA PHE A 355 17.33 3.29 14.00
C PHE A 355 16.34 2.20 14.46
N THR A 356 16.87 1.11 15.00
CA THR A 356 16.07 0.07 15.65
C THR A 356 16.30 0.02 17.17
N VAL A 357 15.31 -0.54 17.86
CA VAL A 357 15.33 -0.89 19.29
C VAL A 357 15.37 -2.39 19.41
N VAL A 358 16.26 -2.92 20.21
CA VAL A 358 16.30 -4.35 20.50
C VAL A 358 15.14 -4.71 21.45
N PRO A 359 14.25 -5.65 21.07
CA PRO A 359 13.18 -6.07 21.95
C PRO A 359 13.74 -6.68 23.25
N GLY A 360 12.95 -6.62 24.31
CA GLY A 360 13.32 -7.29 25.58
C GLY A 360 13.19 -8.81 25.45
N PHE A 361 14.25 -9.54 25.75
CA PHE A 361 14.29 -11.00 25.73
C PHE A 361 15.24 -11.56 26.79
N THR A 362 15.17 -12.86 27.03
CA THR A 362 16.07 -13.58 27.94
C THR A 362 16.82 -14.67 27.21
N GLU A 363 18.14 -14.75 27.43
CA GLU A 363 18.98 -15.83 26.94
C GLU A 363 19.65 -16.54 28.13
N GLY A 364 19.14 -17.73 28.49
CA GLY A 364 19.51 -18.40 29.73
C GLY A 364 19.10 -17.58 30.95
N SER A 365 20.06 -17.11 31.74
CA SER A 365 19.83 -16.16 32.85
C SER A 365 20.11 -14.69 32.51
N ALA A 366 20.58 -14.41 31.30
CA ALA A 366 20.84 -13.04 30.89
C ALA A 366 19.56 -12.36 30.45
N VAL A 367 19.36 -11.12 30.87
CA VAL A 367 18.30 -10.22 30.46
C VAL A 367 18.90 -9.23 29.47
N LEU A 368 18.37 -9.19 28.27
CA LEU A 368 18.93 -8.47 27.14
C LEU A 368 17.84 -7.62 26.47
N GLY A 369 18.25 -6.56 25.78
CA GLY A 369 17.34 -5.67 25.04
C GLY A 369 16.63 -4.65 25.95
N THR A 370 15.45 -4.22 25.55
CA THR A 370 14.74 -3.09 26.15
C THR A 370 13.67 -3.54 27.14
N TRP A 371 13.78 -3.02 28.36
CA TRP A 371 12.92 -3.38 29.50
C TRP A 371 12.52 -2.20 30.36
N TYR A 372 11.29 -2.21 30.86
CA TYR A 372 10.97 -1.55 32.12
C TYR A 372 11.43 -2.44 33.26
N ALA A 373 12.20 -1.91 34.19
CA ALA A 373 12.65 -2.61 35.35
C ALA A 373 12.27 -1.84 36.64
N LEU A 374 12.12 -2.55 37.73
CA LEU A 374 11.88 -2.03 39.07
C LEU A 374 12.91 -2.63 40.02
N ASP A 375 13.65 -1.80 40.75
CA ASP A 375 14.69 -2.25 41.68
C ASP A 375 15.70 -3.20 41.01
N TRP A 376 16.12 -2.87 39.77
CA TRP A 376 16.99 -3.66 38.88
C TRP A 376 16.39 -4.96 38.32
N GLU A 377 15.18 -5.33 38.73
CA GLU A 377 14.51 -6.52 38.21
C GLU A 377 13.67 -6.18 36.98
N PRO A 378 13.86 -6.86 35.85
CA PRO A 378 13.06 -6.66 34.65
C PRO A 378 11.61 -7.08 34.90
N VAL A 379 10.66 -6.22 34.52
CA VAL A 379 9.23 -6.43 34.74
C VAL A 379 8.46 -6.55 33.45
N TYR A 380 8.68 -5.60 32.51
CA TYR A 380 7.99 -5.58 31.22
C TYR A 380 8.98 -5.47 30.08
N ALA A 381 8.85 -6.39 29.11
CA ALA A 381 9.64 -6.39 27.89
C ALA A 381 9.05 -5.46 26.83
N ALA A 382 9.90 -4.71 26.11
CA ALA A 382 9.48 -4.01 24.92
C ALA A 382 9.32 -5.02 23.77
N ASN A 383 8.11 -5.48 23.50
CA ASN A 383 7.85 -6.35 22.36
C ASN A 383 7.53 -5.53 21.08
N ILE A 384 6.83 -4.43 21.24
CA ILE A 384 6.45 -3.50 20.17
C ILE A 384 6.53 -2.08 20.72
N GLY A 385 6.87 -1.12 19.87
CA GLY A 385 6.87 0.28 20.24
C GLY A 385 7.99 1.07 19.59
N TRP A 386 8.23 2.23 20.16
CA TRP A 386 9.18 3.18 19.61
C TRP A 386 9.80 4.04 20.70
N VAL A 387 10.96 4.59 20.39
CA VAL A 387 11.58 5.70 21.11
C VAL A 387 11.95 6.80 20.13
N LYS A 388 11.62 8.03 20.47
CA LYS A 388 12.03 9.23 19.74
C LYS A 388 13.14 9.91 20.51
N VAL A 389 14.29 10.03 19.89
CA VAL A 389 15.47 10.71 20.43
C VAL A 389 15.61 12.06 19.76
N THR A 390 15.78 13.11 20.57
CA THR A 390 16.24 14.41 20.11
C THR A 390 17.57 14.69 20.80
N ASN A 391 18.65 14.68 20.03
CA ASN A 391 19.98 15.05 20.48
C ASN A 391 20.13 16.56 20.35
N GLU A 392 20.28 17.27 21.48
CA GLU A 392 20.38 18.72 21.50
C GLU A 392 21.82 19.24 21.34
N ASN A 393 22.83 18.50 21.89
CA ASN A 393 24.24 18.94 21.84
C ASN A 393 25.22 17.83 22.19
N ASP A 394 24.94 16.58 21.82
CA ASP A 394 25.72 15.36 22.09
C ASP A 394 25.86 14.97 23.58
N LYS A 395 25.25 15.72 24.48
CA LYS A 395 25.20 15.44 25.92
C LYS A 395 23.78 15.51 26.47
N VAL A 396 23.00 16.47 26.00
CA VAL A 396 21.61 16.67 26.42
C VAL A 396 20.68 16.05 25.41
N TYR A 397 19.82 15.19 25.90
CA TYR A 397 18.85 14.46 25.12
C TYR A 397 17.44 14.70 25.61
N THR A 398 16.49 14.77 24.69
CA THR A 398 15.07 14.56 24.94
C THR A 398 14.72 13.20 24.37
N ILE A 399 14.21 12.30 25.22
CA ILE A 399 13.85 10.92 24.89
C ILE A 399 12.37 10.74 25.24
N GLU A 400 11.55 10.44 24.23
CA GLU A 400 10.13 10.09 24.40
C GLU A 400 9.95 8.65 23.96
N PHE A 401 9.29 7.83 24.76
CA PHE A 401 9.12 6.42 24.43
C PHE A 401 7.74 5.89 24.77
N LYS A 402 7.34 4.89 24.02
CA LYS A 402 6.14 4.13 24.27
C LYS A 402 6.35 2.71 23.78
N PHE A 403 6.24 1.75 24.69
CA PHE A 403 6.41 0.33 24.44
C PHE A 403 5.21 -0.46 24.93
N ARG A 404 5.03 -1.65 24.39
CA ARG A 404 4.02 -2.61 24.78
C ARG A 404 4.64 -3.96 25.06
N ASP A 405 4.28 -4.52 26.21
CA ASP A 405 4.48 -5.93 26.56
C ASP A 405 3.19 -6.69 26.30
N ASP A 406 3.17 -7.50 25.25
CA ASP A 406 2.00 -8.28 24.85
C ASP A 406 1.74 -9.49 25.76
N ASN A 407 2.74 -9.97 26.48
CA ASN A 407 2.61 -11.09 27.40
C ASN A 407 1.95 -10.65 28.71
N ASN A 408 2.22 -9.43 29.13
CA ASN A 408 1.69 -8.85 30.36
C ASN A 408 0.55 -7.85 30.14
N GLU A 409 0.05 -7.71 28.91
CA GLU A 409 -1.00 -6.77 28.52
C GLU A 409 -0.76 -5.35 29.08
N THR A 410 0.48 -4.86 28.94
CA THR A 410 0.93 -3.62 29.57
C THR A 410 1.62 -2.71 28.56
N TYR A 411 1.30 -1.40 28.63
CA TYR A 411 2.11 -0.35 28.06
C TYR A 411 3.03 0.22 29.14
N PHE A 412 4.28 0.54 28.78
CA PHE A 412 5.12 1.42 29.59
C PHE A 412 5.62 2.55 28.70
N GLN A 413 5.46 3.76 29.20
CA GLN A 413 5.73 4.97 28.45
C GLN A 413 6.23 6.08 29.33
N GLY A 414 6.92 7.06 28.74
CA GLY A 414 7.44 8.19 29.50
C GLY A 414 8.28 9.11 28.63
N SER A 415 8.90 10.07 29.31
CA SER A 415 9.86 10.97 28.69
C SER A 415 10.97 11.32 29.66
N TYR A 416 12.14 11.60 29.10
CA TYR A 416 13.31 12.10 29.80
C TYR A 416 13.84 13.32 29.07
N LYS A 417 14.32 14.32 29.84
CA LYS A 417 15.11 15.42 29.29
C LYS A 417 16.25 15.76 30.26
N GLY A 418 17.47 15.59 29.78
CA GLY A 418 18.64 15.85 30.61
C GLY A 418 19.95 15.42 29.96
N GLU A 419 21.04 15.57 30.73
CA GLU A 419 22.35 15.08 30.33
C GLU A 419 22.43 13.55 30.56
N LEU A 420 23.07 12.83 29.62
CA LEU A 420 23.45 11.44 29.77
C LEU A 420 24.95 11.33 30.00
N THR A 421 25.36 10.56 31.00
CA THR A 421 26.78 10.25 31.24
C THR A 421 27.23 9.22 30.20
N TYR A 422 28.21 9.59 29.38
CA TYR A 422 28.73 8.71 28.34
C TYR A 422 29.73 7.70 28.88
N GLY A 423 29.60 6.45 28.50
CA GLY A 423 30.56 5.36 28.69
C GLY A 423 30.94 4.69 27.36
N ASP A 424 32.20 4.30 27.21
CA ASP A 424 32.69 3.54 26.04
C ASP A 424 33.09 2.12 26.49
N TYR A 425 32.39 1.13 26.01
CA TYR A 425 32.58 -0.30 26.29
C TYR A 425 32.84 -1.10 25.00
N SER A 426 33.33 -0.43 23.94
CA SER A 426 33.50 -1.03 22.61
C SER A 426 34.75 -1.89 22.43
N GLU A 427 35.62 -2.04 23.44
CA GLU A 427 36.85 -2.80 23.37
C GLU A 427 36.70 -4.33 23.54
#